data_ae33f31758134f79913858924c2bac23
#
_entry.id   ae33f31758134f79913858924c2bac23
#
_cell.length_a   1.000
_cell.length_b   1.000
_cell.length_c   1.000
_cell.angle_alpha   90.00
_cell.angle_beta   90.00
_cell.angle_gamma   90.00
#
_symmetry.space_group_name_H-M   'P 1'
#
loop_
_entity.id
_entity.type
_entity.pdbx_description
1 polymer ?
#
loop_
_entity_poly.entity_id
_entity_poly.type
_entity_poly.pdbx_seq_one_letter_code
_entity_poly.pdbx_strand_id
1 'polypeptide(L)'
;MRIYSFDQLIGNQHCISILKTCITQGTLPHFMIFHGVGGTGKSTCAEITALAMTCPHTKEGNPCLECISCKSNLDAIKHGTKSSTVAKVNVAQGNTKTDVDRMIKEIFTLQSSDRNCVYVLEEAHTLSAALQTSLLEEIDRLDSKTYIILCTTKLNDLIPELRSRAILFQFKRLTDKESRLLLDKY
;
A
#
# COMPACT_ATOMS: atom_id res chain seq x y z
N MET A 1 -11.84 -13.64 8.21
CA MET A 1 -10.39 -13.86 8.46
C MET A 1 -9.58 -12.88 7.63
N ARG A 2 -8.56 -12.21 8.15
CA ARG A 2 -7.72 -11.30 7.34
C ARG A 2 -6.59 -12.10 6.68
N ILE A 3 -6.26 -11.74 5.43
CA ILE A 3 -5.19 -12.34 4.62
C ILE A 3 -3.92 -11.50 4.79
N TYR A 4 -2.77 -12.14 5.01
CA TYR A 4 -1.49 -11.47 5.20
C TYR A 4 -0.34 -12.09 4.38
N SER A 5 -0.66 -12.95 3.41
CA SER A 5 0.30 -13.53 2.47
C SER A 5 -0.22 -13.41 1.05
N PHE A 6 0.65 -13.14 0.09
CA PHE A 6 0.30 -13.11 -1.33
C PHE A 6 -0.25 -14.45 -1.83
N ASP A 7 0.22 -15.57 -1.26
CA ASP A 7 -0.21 -16.92 -1.66
C ASP A 7 -1.65 -17.23 -1.25
N GLN A 8 -2.21 -16.44 -0.34
CA GLN A 8 -3.60 -16.54 0.09
C GLN A 8 -4.55 -15.70 -0.76
N LEU A 9 -4.02 -14.74 -1.55
CA LEU A 9 -4.83 -13.88 -2.41
C LEU A 9 -5.38 -14.66 -3.60
N ILE A 10 -6.64 -14.44 -3.89
CA ILE A 10 -7.34 -15.01 -5.05
C ILE A 10 -7.53 -13.90 -6.08
N GLY A 11 -7.22 -14.20 -7.34
CA GLY A 11 -7.30 -13.24 -8.45
C GLY A 11 -6.11 -12.29 -8.53
N ASN A 12 -6.06 -11.53 -9.60
CA ASN A 12 -5.01 -10.52 -9.87
C ASN A 12 -3.57 -11.07 -9.79
N GLN A 13 -3.38 -12.35 -10.17
CA GLN A 13 -2.10 -13.05 -10.05
C GLN A 13 -0.97 -12.37 -10.81
N HIS A 14 -1.26 -11.64 -11.88
CA HIS A 14 -0.27 -10.86 -12.61
C HIS A 14 0.35 -9.76 -11.73
N CYS A 15 -0.47 -8.96 -11.05
CA CYS A 15 0.02 -7.94 -10.12
C CYS A 15 0.80 -8.56 -8.95
N ILE A 16 0.27 -9.65 -8.40
CA ILE A 16 0.86 -10.36 -7.26
C ILE A 16 2.24 -10.91 -7.64
N SER A 17 2.40 -11.56 -8.80
CA SER A 17 3.67 -12.11 -9.23
C SER A 17 4.74 -11.04 -9.46
N ILE A 18 4.36 -9.90 -10.06
CA ILE A 18 5.27 -8.76 -10.23
C ILE A 18 5.73 -8.24 -8.86
N LEU A 19 4.81 -7.98 -7.94
CA LEU A 19 5.14 -7.49 -6.60
C LEU A 19 6.06 -8.46 -5.85
N LYS A 20 5.75 -9.76 -5.84
CA LYS A 20 6.61 -10.79 -5.23
C LYS A 20 8.03 -10.79 -5.82
N THR A 21 8.14 -10.72 -7.14
CA THR A 21 9.43 -10.67 -7.84
C THR A 21 10.21 -9.43 -7.46
N CYS A 22 9.58 -8.23 -7.52
CA CYS A 22 10.23 -6.97 -7.17
C CYS A 22 10.68 -6.94 -5.70
N ILE A 23 9.87 -7.46 -4.78
CA ILE A 23 10.23 -7.56 -3.35
C ILE A 23 11.44 -8.48 -3.17
N THR A 24 11.43 -9.66 -3.82
CA THR A 24 12.52 -10.63 -3.71
C THR A 24 13.84 -10.11 -4.29
N GLN A 25 13.75 -9.31 -5.36
CA GLN A 25 14.91 -8.73 -6.04
C GLN A 25 15.34 -7.36 -5.46
N GLY A 26 14.58 -6.79 -4.52
CA GLY A 26 14.85 -5.46 -3.98
C GLY A 26 14.68 -4.33 -5.02
N THR A 27 13.81 -4.52 -6.01
CA THR A 27 13.57 -3.58 -7.13
C THR A 27 12.17 -2.98 -7.12
N LEU A 28 11.50 -3.01 -5.94
CA LEU A 28 10.15 -2.46 -5.84
C LEU A 28 10.17 -0.94 -6.08
N PRO A 29 9.26 -0.41 -6.92
CA PRO A 29 9.16 1.03 -7.13
C PRO A 29 8.81 1.78 -5.83
N HIS A 30 9.41 2.96 -5.64
CA HIS A 30 9.17 3.78 -4.44
C HIS A 30 7.77 4.40 -4.40
N PHE A 31 7.16 4.62 -5.57
CA PHE A 31 5.82 5.15 -5.68
C PHE A 31 4.95 4.28 -6.59
N MET A 32 3.85 3.78 -6.04
CA MET A 32 2.92 2.87 -6.70
C MET A 32 1.47 3.33 -6.52
N ILE A 33 0.64 3.11 -7.53
CA ILE A 33 -0.80 3.29 -7.46
C ILE A 33 -1.49 1.96 -7.76
N PHE A 34 -2.22 1.43 -6.77
CA PHE A 34 -3.08 0.26 -6.93
C PHE A 34 -4.49 0.75 -7.25
N HIS A 35 -4.95 0.52 -8.48
CA HIS A 35 -6.24 1.03 -8.95
C HIS A 35 -7.16 -0.07 -9.47
N GLY A 36 -8.46 0.18 -9.45
CA GLY A 36 -9.49 -0.76 -9.90
C GLY A 36 -10.74 -0.70 -9.04
N VAL A 37 -11.77 -1.42 -9.42
CA VAL A 37 -13.07 -1.41 -8.73
C VAL A 37 -12.96 -1.86 -7.26
N GLY A 38 -13.96 -1.50 -6.43
CA GLY A 38 -14.02 -1.91 -5.03
C GLY A 38 -14.03 -3.44 -4.87
N GLY A 39 -13.48 -3.95 -3.75
CA GLY A 39 -13.51 -5.38 -3.42
C GLY A 39 -12.54 -6.27 -4.19
N THR A 40 -11.60 -5.71 -4.96
CA THR A 40 -10.65 -6.48 -5.79
C THR A 40 -9.34 -6.84 -5.08
N GLY A 41 -9.21 -6.55 -3.79
CA GLY A 41 -8.04 -6.91 -2.99
C GLY A 41 -6.90 -5.88 -3.00
N LYS A 42 -7.09 -4.65 -3.52
CA LYS A 42 -6.07 -3.58 -3.53
C LYS A 42 -5.47 -3.30 -2.16
N SER A 43 -6.33 -2.96 -1.20
CA SER A 43 -5.90 -2.66 0.17
C SER A 43 -5.17 -3.82 0.83
N THR A 44 -5.72 -5.04 0.69
CA THR A 44 -5.08 -6.24 1.23
C THR A 44 -3.71 -6.49 0.58
N CYS A 45 -3.60 -6.31 -0.73
CA CYS A 45 -2.34 -6.44 -1.45
C CYS A 45 -1.33 -5.37 -1.01
N ALA A 46 -1.77 -4.12 -0.79
CA ALA A 46 -0.92 -3.04 -0.27
C ALA A 46 -0.43 -3.32 1.16
N GLU A 47 -1.30 -3.84 2.03
CA GLU A 47 -0.92 -4.27 3.39
C GLU A 47 0.14 -5.37 3.37
N ILE A 48 -0.04 -6.40 2.53
CA ILE A 48 0.93 -7.50 2.40
C ILE A 48 2.25 -6.97 1.84
N THR A 49 2.22 -6.07 0.85
CA THR A 49 3.41 -5.42 0.30
C THR A 49 4.17 -4.66 1.39
N ALA A 50 3.46 -3.86 2.20
CA ALA A 50 4.06 -3.11 3.31
C ALA A 50 4.70 -4.03 4.35
N LEU A 51 4.03 -5.12 4.73
CA LEU A 51 4.56 -6.12 5.65
C LEU A 51 5.80 -6.82 5.09
N ALA A 52 5.78 -7.20 3.81
CA ALA A 52 6.89 -7.88 3.17
C ALA A 52 8.13 -6.96 3.06
N MET A 53 7.93 -5.68 2.65
CA MET A 53 9.02 -4.71 2.51
C MET A 53 9.72 -4.36 3.82
N THR A 54 9.01 -4.46 4.94
CA THR A 54 9.53 -4.16 6.28
C THR A 54 9.94 -5.41 7.07
N CYS A 55 9.78 -6.60 6.47
CA CYS A 55 10.13 -7.88 7.09
C CYS A 55 11.58 -8.26 6.76
N PRO A 56 12.48 -8.43 7.75
CA PRO A 56 13.85 -8.88 7.51
C PRO A 56 13.95 -10.37 7.12
N HIS A 57 12.87 -11.12 7.22
CA HIS A 57 12.82 -12.56 6.98
C HIS A 57 11.79 -12.94 5.90
N THR A 58 11.71 -12.14 4.83
CA THR A 58 10.86 -12.42 3.68
C THR A 58 11.23 -13.75 3.02
N LYS A 59 10.22 -14.55 2.65
CA LYS A 59 10.39 -15.77 1.85
C LYS A 59 9.54 -15.66 0.59
N GLU A 60 10.15 -15.77 -0.57
CA GLU A 60 9.47 -15.67 -1.86
C GLU A 60 8.54 -14.45 -1.97
N GLY A 61 9.00 -13.31 -1.45
CA GLY A 61 8.22 -12.07 -1.43
C GLY A 61 7.13 -11.97 -0.36
N ASN A 62 6.90 -13.02 0.44
CA ASN A 62 5.91 -12.99 1.54
C ASN A 62 6.55 -12.56 2.87
N PRO A 63 5.81 -11.84 3.74
CA PRO A 63 6.26 -11.56 5.10
C PRO A 63 6.26 -12.83 5.95
N CYS A 64 7.19 -12.95 6.91
CA CYS A 64 7.25 -14.13 7.79
C CYS A 64 6.15 -14.15 8.86
N LEU A 65 5.52 -13.03 9.18
CA LEU A 65 4.46 -12.82 10.17
C LEU A 65 4.84 -13.11 11.64
N GLU A 66 6.06 -13.54 11.92
CA GLU A 66 6.51 -13.99 13.24
C GLU A 66 7.53 -13.03 13.88
N CYS A 67 8.32 -12.31 13.08
CA CYS A 67 9.33 -11.39 13.59
C CYS A 67 8.70 -10.17 14.27
N ILE A 68 9.49 -9.46 15.07
CA ILE A 68 9.04 -8.27 15.81
C ILE A 68 8.48 -7.20 14.88
N SER A 69 9.13 -6.98 13.72
CA SER A 69 8.67 -6.01 12.72
C SER A 69 7.29 -6.40 12.18
N CYS A 70 7.09 -7.65 11.77
CA CYS A 70 5.78 -8.12 11.28
C CYS A 70 4.69 -7.99 12.35
N LYS A 71 4.96 -8.37 13.60
CA LYS A 71 3.97 -8.29 14.69
C LYS A 71 3.57 -6.84 14.96
N SER A 72 4.53 -5.94 15.08
CA SER A 72 4.27 -4.51 15.30
C SER A 72 3.50 -3.88 14.14
N ASN A 73 3.89 -4.18 12.89
CA ASN A 73 3.24 -3.63 11.71
C ASN A 73 1.83 -4.19 11.50
N LEU A 74 1.61 -5.48 11.80
CA LEU A 74 0.28 -6.11 11.80
C LEU A 74 -0.65 -5.45 12.80
N ASP A 75 -0.16 -5.17 14.00
CA ASP A 75 -0.94 -4.50 15.03
C ASP A 75 -1.32 -3.08 14.58
N ALA A 76 -0.38 -2.33 14.04
CA ALA A 76 -0.62 -0.99 13.48
C ALA A 76 -1.68 -1.02 12.36
N ILE A 77 -1.57 -1.96 11.41
CA ILE A 77 -2.53 -2.11 10.30
C ILE A 77 -3.93 -2.49 10.83
N LYS A 78 -4.02 -3.37 11.83
CA LYS A 78 -5.29 -3.82 12.40
C LYS A 78 -6.05 -2.71 13.11
N HIS A 79 -5.35 -1.87 13.85
CA HIS A 79 -5.94 -0.83 14.69
C HIS A 79 -5.96 0.55 14.01
N GLY A 80 -5.45 0.67 12.77
CA GLY A 80 -5.37 1.96 12.06
C GLY A 80 -4.40 2.93 12.73
N THR A 81 -3.39 2.40 13.41
CA THR A 81 -2.33 3.18 14.06
C THR A 81 -1.06 3.19 13.20
N LYS A 82 -0.02 3.87 13.67
CA LYS A 82 1.30 3.89 13.02
C LYS A 82 2.25 2.97 13.77
N SER A 83 3.09 2.25 13.04
CA SER A 83 4.32 1.67 13.58
C SER A 83 5.52 2.55 13.20
N SER A 84 6.71 2.15 13.61
CA SER A 84 7.95 2.82 13.20
C SER A 84 8.28 2.70 11.71
N THR A 85 7.64 1.77 10.99
CA THR A 85 7.98 1.44 9.58
C THR A 85 6.77 1.33 8.66
N VAL A 86 5.56 1.23 9.19
CA VAL A 86 4.33 1.16 8.38
C VAL A 86 3.29 2.14 8.93
N ALA A 87 2.75 2.97 8.05
CA ALA A 87 1.57 3.76 8.32
C ALA A 87 0.51 3.50 7.25
N LYS A 88 -0.68 3.12 7.69
CA LYS A 88 -1.85 2.94 6.83
C LYS A 88 -2.91 3.97 7.21
N VAL A 89 -3.39 4.68 6.20
CA VAL A 89 -4.33 5.78 6.36
C VAL A 89 -5.46 5.65 5.37
N ASN A 90 -6.69 5.72 5.85
CA ASN A 90 -7.85 5.89 4.99
C ASN A 90 -8.16 7.40 4.88
N VAL A 91 -7.85 7.97 3.72
CA VAL A 91 -8.02 9.41 3.47
C VAL A 91 -9.48 9.85 3.55
N ALA A 92 -10.42 8.99 3.18
CA ALA A 92 -11.85 9.28 3.26
C ALA A 92 -12.39 9.40 4.70
N GLN A 93 -11.67 8.86 5.68
CA GLN A 93 -12.05 8.90 7.10
C GLN A 93 -11.41 10.07 7.86
N GLY A 94 -10.53 10.84 7.24
CA GLY A 94 -9.95 12.06 7.81
C GLY A 94 -11.01 13.14 7.98
N ASN A 95 -11.23 13.58 9.22
CA ASN A 95 -12.33 14.49 9.56
C ASN A 95 -12.12 15.92 9.06
N THR A 96 -10.88 16.32 8.71
CA THR A 96 -10.60 17.65 8.17
C THR A 96 -9.42 17.64 7.20
N LYS A 97 -9.38 18.63 6.29
CA LYS A 97 -8.23 18.86 5.39
C LYS A 97 -6.91 18.99 6.18
N THR A 98 -6.98 19.61 7.37
CA THR A 98 -5.83 19.81 8.27
C THR A 98 -5.28 18.50 8.83
N ASP A 99 -6.13 17.51 9.09
CA ASP A 99 -5.70 16.21 9.62
C ASP A 99 -4.96 15.40 8.57
N VAL A 100 -5.41 15.44 7.32
CA VAL A 100 -4.75 14.77 6.20
C VAL A 100 -3.42 15.46 5.87
N ASP A 101 -3.37 16.80 5.84
CA ASP A 101 -2.14 17.58 5.66
C ASP A 101 -1.11 17.28 6.75
N ARG A 102 -1.54 17.28 8.01
CA ARG A 102 -0.69 16.95 9.14
C ARG A 102 -0.15 15.54 9.05
N MET A 103 -0.99 14.60 8.65
CA MET A 103 -0.68 13.20 8.47
C MET A 103 0.31 12.97 7.33
N ILE A 104 0.14 13.64 6.19
CA ILE A 104 1.11 13.62 5.09
C ILE A 104 2.45 14.17 5.56
N LYS A 105 2.48 15.33 6.22
CA LYS A 105 3.72 15.93 6.76
C LYS A 105 4.40 15.04 7.82
N GLU A 106 3.63 14.42 8.70
CA GLU A 106 4.17 13.48 9.70
C GLU A 106 4.72 12.20 9.08
N ILE A 107 4.11 11.73 7.98
CA ILE A 107 4.62 10.60 7.19
C ILE A 107 6.07 10.87 6.78
N PHE A 108 6.33 12.07 6.27
CA PHE A 108 7.63 12.44 5.70
C PHE A 108 8.67 12.93 6.74
N THR A 109 8.24 13.28 7.96
CA THR A 109 9.18 13.63 9.05
C THR A 109 9.88 12.40 9.65
N LEU A 110 9.38 11.19 9.40
CA LEU A 110 9.94 9.94 9.93
C LEU A 110 10.99 9.28 9.00
N GLN A 111 11.40 9.95 7.93
CA GLN A 111 12.27 9.42 6.87
C GLN A 111 13.73 9.11 7.26
N SER A 112 14.14 9.16 8.50
CA SER A 112 15.54 8.97 8.88
C SER A 112 15.86 7.61 9.49
N SER A 113 15.18 6.54 9.09
CA SER A 113 15.49 5.20 9.61
C SER A 113 16.35 4.40 8.63
N ASP A 114 17.28 3.60 9.17
CA ASP A 114 18.02 2.60 8.41
C ASP A 114 17.16 1.46 7.84
N ARG A 115 15.83 1.56 7.99
CA ARG A 115 14.85 0.54 7.62
C ARG A 115 13.89 1.05 6.56
N ASN A 116 13.34 0.12 5.77
CA ASN A 116 12.28 0.46 4.84
C ASN A 116 11.04 0.97 5.58
N CYS A 117 10.48 2.08 5.11
CA CYS A 117 9.23 2.67 5.57
C CYS A 117 8.20 2.62 4.46
N VAL A 118 6.99 2.16 4.76
CA VAL A 118 5.93 2.01 3.76
C VAL A 118 4.67 2.74 4.22
N TYR A 119 4.18 3.62 3.36
CA TYR A 119 2.97 4.40 3.58
C TYR A 119 1.88 3.95 2.63
N VAL A 120 0.75 3.52 3.17
CA VAL A 120 -0.43 3.10 2.40
C VAL A 120 -1.54 4.11 2.60
N LEU A 121 -1.93 4.79 1.53
CA LEU A 121 -3.05 5.73 1.52
C LEU A 121 -4.23 5.09 0.78
N GLU A 122 -5.29 4.77 1.51
CA GLU A 122 -6.53 4.23 0.94
C GLU A 122 -7.47 5.36 0.53
N GLU A 123 -8.29 5.08 -0.47
CA GLU A 123 -9.26 6.02 -1.07
C GLU A 123 -8.60 7.34 -1.52
N ALA A 124 -7.40 7.23 -2.11
CA ALA A 124 -6.56 8.38 -2.48
C ALA A 124 -7.26 9.38 -3.44
N HIS A 125 -8.32 8.96 -4.14
CA HIS A 125 -9.13 9.84 -4.98
C HIS A 125 -9.93 10.89 -4.18
N THR A 126 -10.02 10.75 -2.86
CA THR A 126 -10.67 11.74 -1.99
C THR A 126 -9.74 12.89 -1.59
N LEU A 127 -8.44 12.79 -1.89
CA LEU A 127 -7.48 13.89 -1.70
C LEU A 127 -7.87 15.09 -2.56
N SER A 128 -7.90 16.28 -1.97
CA SER A 128 -8.07 17.52 -2.74
C SER A 128 -6.87 17.72 -3.69
N ALA A 129 -7.06 18.48 -4.77
CA ALA A 129 -5.97 18.79 -5.71
C ALA A 129 -4.74 19.39 -5.02
N ALA A 130 -4.95 20.29 -4.04
CA ALA A 130 -3.86 20.87 -3.26
C ALA A 130 -3.07 19.83 -2.47
N LEU A 131 -3.75 18.83 -1.85
CA LEU A 131 -3.10 17.74 -1.14
C LEU A 131 -2.34 16.80 -2.07
N GLN A 132 -2.90 16.54 -3.25
CA GLN A 132 -2.22 15.75 -4.27
C GLN A 132 -0.95 16.45 -4.76
N THR A 133 -0.96 17.78 -4.91
CA THR A 133 0.23 18.57 -5.26
C THR A 133 1.27 18.53 -4.14
N SER A 134 0.86 18.73 -2.88
CA SER A 134 1.79 18.59 -1.74
C SER A 134 2.42 17.19 -1.66
N LEU A 135 1.61 16.15 -1.88
CA LEU A 135 2.11 14.78 -1.92
C LEU A 135 3.14 14.56 -3.03
N LEU A 136 2.93 15.20 -4.18
CA LEU A 136 3.85 15.14 -5.32
C LEU A 136 5.23 15.72 -4.96
N GLU A 137 5.26 16.87 -4.29
CA GLU A 137 6.51 17.49 -3.82
C GLU A 137 7.29 16.57 -2.88
N GLU A 138 6.58 15.85 -2.02
CA GLU A 138 7.20 14.90 -1.11
C GLU A 138 7.67 13.61 -1.82
N ILE A 139 6.92 13.13 -2.82
CA ILE A 139 7.34 11.98 -3.65
C ILE A 139 8.66 12.27 -4.36
N ASP A 140 8.86 13.50 -4.84
CA ASP A 140 10.11 13.92 -5.50
C ASP A 140 11.32 13.99 -4.53
N ARG A 141 11.07 13.94 -3.20
CA ARG A 141 12.09 13.98 -2.15
C ARG A 141 12.28 12.64 -1.43
N LEU A 142 11.63 11.57 -1.90
CA LEU A 142 11.73 10.26 -1.24
C LEU A 142 13.17 9.77 -1.19
N ASP A 143 13.56 9.25 -0.05
CA ASP A 143 14.80 8.51 0.10
C ASP A 143 14.70 7.09 -0.48
N SER A 144 15.83 6.39 -0.55
CA SER A 144 15.92 5.05 -1.11
C SER A 144 15.24 3.95 -0.27
N LYS A 145 14.67 4.29 0.88
CA LYS A 145 14.02 3.33 1.80
C LYS A 145 12.55 3.64 2.06
N THR A 146 12.04 4.72 1.48
CA THR A 146 10.64 5.12 1.65
C THR A 146 9.81 4.72 0.43
N TYR A 147 8.67 4.10 0.71
CA TYR A 147 7.74 3.59 -0.30
C TYR A 147 6.34 4.12 -0.04
N ILE A 148 5.65 4.54 -1.09
CA ILE A 148 4.28 5.06 -1.03
C ILE A 148 3.39 4.21 -1.94
N ILE A 149 2.27 3.74 -1.40
CA ILE A 149 1.25 3.00 -2.12
C ILE A 149 -0.08 3.76 -2.00
N LEU A 150 -0.58 4.27 -3.11
CA LEU A 150 -1.93 4.82 -3.17
C LEU A 150 -2.91 3.75 -3.64
N CYS A 151 -4.00 3.57 -2.90
CA CYS A 151 -5.12 2.71 -3.31
C CYS A 151 -6.29 3.59 -3.74
N THR A 152 -6.81 3.37 -4.93
CA THR A 152 -7.94 4.15 -5.46
C THR A 152 -8.91 3.31 -6.29
N THR A 153 -10.19 3.65 -6.23
CA THR A 153 -11.21 3.13 -7.13
C THR A 153 -11.42 4.01 -8.36
N LYS A 154 -10.92 5.25 -8.31
CA LYS A 154 -11.10 6.28 -9.34
C LYS A 154 -9.74 6.87 -9.73
N LEU A 155 -9.03 6.18 -10.63
CA LEU A 155 -7.70 6.62 -11.07
C LEU A 155 -7.71 8.03 -11.69
N ASN A 156 -8.79 8.37 -12.41
CA ASN A 156 -8.89 9.65 -13.13
C ASN A 156 -9.12 10.86 -12.20
N ASP A 157 -9.50 10.65 -10.95
CA ASP A 157 -9.62 11.71 -9.95
C ASP A 157 -8.25 12.10 -9.34
N LEU A 158 -7.20 11.32 -9.63
CA LEU A 158 -5.82 11.69 -9.31
C LEU A 158 -5.25 12.57 -10.42
N ILE A 159 -4.48 13.60 -10.02
CA ILE A 159 -3.85 14.52 -10.98
C ILE A 159 -2.90 13.77 -11.92
N PRO A 160 -2.78 14.21 -13.19
CA PRO A 160 -1.94 13.55 -14.19
C PRO A 160 -0.49 13.38 -13.74
N GLU A 161 0.04 14.34 -13.00
CA GLU A 161 1.42 14.38 -12.52
C GLU A 161 1.71 13.23 -11.55
N LEU A 162 0.79 12.92 -10.62
CA LEU A 162 0.91 11.75 -9.73
C LEU A 162 0.87 10.44 -10.53
N ARG A 163 -0.06 10.36 -11.49
CA ARG A 163 -0.19 9.15 -12.31
C ARG A 163 1.03 8.89 -13.19
N SER A 164 1.67 9.92 -13.68
CA SER A 164 2.86 9.80 -14.55
C SER A 164 4.13 9.38 -13.79
N ARG A 165 4.22 9.69 -12.49
CA ARG A 165 5.35 9.30 -11.64
C ARG A 165 5.22 7.92 -11.02
N ALA A 166 4.00 7.38 -10.96
CA ALA A 166 3.72 6.11 -10.32
C ALA A 166 3.85 4.93 -11.26
N ILE A 167 4.25 3.78 -10.73
CA ILE A 167 3.98 2.51 -11.40
C ILE A 167 2.55 2.08 -11.06
N LEU A 168 1.74 1.86 -12.10
CA LEU A 168 0.31 1.56 -11.98
C LEU A 168 0.09 0.04 -11.93
N PHE A 169 -0.59 -0.42 -10.88
CA PHE A 169 -1.06 -1.80 -10.75
C PHE A 169 -2.58 -1.84 -10.88
N GLN A 170 -3.06 -2.41 -11.99
CA GLN A 170 -4.50 -2.52 -12.26
C GLN A 170 -5.07 -3.80 -11.66
N PHE A 171 -5.97 -3.64 -10.70
CA PHE A 171 -6.73 -4.74 -10.10
C PHE A 171 -8.07 -4.92 -10.81
N LYS A 172 -8.25 -6.06 -11.45
CA LYS A 172 -9.46 -6.43 -12.17
C LYS A 172 -10.46 -7.10 -11.22
N ARG A 173 -11.73 -7.07 -11.61
CA ARG A 173 -12.75 -7.86 -10.91
C ARG A 173 -12.39 -9.33 -10.92
N LEU A 174 -12.72 -10.02 -9.84
CA LEU A 174 -12.59 -11.47 -9.79
C LEU A 174 -13.56 -12.09 -10.81
N THR A 175 -13.11 -13.13 -11.47
CA THR A 175 -13.97 -13.98 -12.30
C THR A 175 -14.95 -14.76 -11.41
N ASP A 176 -16.03 -15.28 -11.99
CA ASP A 176 -17.01 -16.08 -11.24
C ASP A 176 -16.33 -17.30 -10.57
N LYS A 177 -15.35 -17.90 -11.24
CA LYS A 177 -14.58 -19.02 -10.66
C LYS A 177 -13.76 -18.59 -9.46
N GLU A 178 -13.05 -17.46 -9.55
CA GLU A 178 -12.25 -16.89 -8.44
C GLU A 178 -13.15 -16.45 -7.29
N SER A 179 -14.32 -15.88 -7.61
CA SER A 179 -15.31 -15.48 -6.59
C SER A 179 -15.86 -16.67 -5.83
N ARG A 180 -16.15 -17.79 -6.52
CA ARG A 180 -16.55 -19.05 -5.86
C ARG A 180 -15.45 -19.59 -4.95
N LEU A 181 -14.20 -19.64 -5.44
CA LEU A 181 -13.05 -20.07 -4.63
C LEU A 181 -12.86 -19.20 -3.38
N LEU A 182 -13.19 -17.91 -3.48
CA LEU A 182 -13.14 -17.01 -2.33
C LEU A 182 -14.22 -17.35 -1.32
N LEU A 183 -15.46 -17.62 -1.77
CA LEU A 183 -16.58 -18.00 -0.90
C LEU A 183 -16.37 -19.36 -0.24
N ASP A 184 -15.82 -20.32 -0.95
CA ASP A 184 -15.54 -21.67 -0.42
C ASP A 184 -14.41 -21.67 0.63
N LYS A 185 -13.55 -20.64 0.60
CA LYS A 185 -12.41 -20.52 1.51
C LYS A 185 -12.78 -19.82 2.84
N TYR A 186 -13.88 -19.06 2.88
CA TYR A 186 -14.30 -18.20 3.98
C TYR A 186 -15.76 -18.37 4.36
#